data_832e3ba729a1c1c9e7856588ef98d197
#
_entry.id   832e3ba729a1c1c9e7856588ef98d197
#
_cell.length_a   1.000
_cell.length_b   1.000
_cell.length_c   1.000
_cell.angle_alpha   90.00
_cell.angle_beta   90.00
_cell.angle_gamma   90.00
#
_symmetry.space_group_name_H-M   'P 1'
#
loop_
_entity.id
_entity.type
_entity.pdbx_description
1 polymer ?
#
loop_
_entity_poly.entity_id
_entity_poly.type
_entity_poly.pdbx_seq_one_letter_code
_entity_poly.pdbx_strand_id
1 'polypeptide(L)'
;MRASLLFAALAIAAAPVWAAANSPASPGARAASAAANAQPTRADAEKDPVLRAMTEELDRSMAQLHLEGFEKPFFIEYRIDDVEGFRARGEFGASLGSARFRRRAARVTVHVGDYKTDSSGRGDSTSELEVLDNDPIALRSALWMATDNAYKGALAAYAQKQAALKQVQTPPQADDLSHEPPVVVLEEPKTLKVEADAWERMVANASGLFLTDASLKADEAGVEYSNAGFGVMATTSYLVNSEGTITRTSQLRYDQTFSVGGQAADGMGLDRSYQIAGDSLADMDTPEAFNRHAEECVKGLAELRAAPLVEEEYHGPVLMEADAAAGTLKELLARSFAAERPNLGTEARTAGPFGSSYHARVLPDFMQVVDDPLLNAMNGKGLVGAYTVDQEGVPAESVQLVDDGKLDNYLIGREPVKDFPHSNGHGRAGMFGPAQPAIGVLKISAKTGLSDADLNAKLLEMAKDRGLANVYVVAAMAGTMNPRLLYKVTPDGKRTLVRGARLEDLDLRALRSGIVAAGKDLFANNQIGGVPETVLAPALLFDDITVRRANEKNEKLPFYPPPE
;
A
#
# COMPACT_ATOMS: atom_id res chain seq x y z
N MET A 1 40.44 -53.05 -39.72
CA MET A 1 41.72 -52.52 -40.21
C MET A 1 41.91 -51.11 -39.72
N ARG A 2 42.97 -50.90 -38.90
CA ARG A 2 43.71 -49.66 -38.56
C ARG A 2 42.87 -48.44 -38.25
N ALA A 3 42.65 -47.99 -36.98
CA ALA A 3 43.60 -47.38 -36.04
C ALA A 3 44.32 -46.14 -36.59
N SER A 4 43.99 -44.98 -36.03
CA SER A 4 44.95 -43.91 -35.74
C SER A 4 44.36 -42.93 -34.73
N LEU A 5 44.98 -42.95 -33.57
CA LEU A 5 44.90 -41.96 -32.50
C LEU A 5 45.67 -40.70 -32.92
N LEU A 6 45.17 -39.53 -32.63
CA LEU A 6 45.97 -38.32 -32.55
C LEU A 6 45.61 -37.56 -31.28
N PHE A 7 46.60 -37.50 -30.39
CA PHE A 7 46.65 -36.61 -29.21
C PHE A 7 46.77 -35.17 -29.68
N ALA A 8 46.00 -34.27 -29.06
CA ALA A 8 46.27 -32.83 -29.13
C ALA A 8 46.41 -32.28 -27.71
N ALA A 9 47.55 -31.69 -27.47
CA ALA A 9 48.03 -31.20 -26.21
C ALA A 9 47.31 -29.95 -25.75
N LEU A 10 47.06 -29.90 -24.44
CA LEU A 10 46.54 -28.76 -23.72
C LEU A 10 47.66 -27.72 -23.52
N ALA A 11 47.59 -26.57 -24.19
CA ALA A 11 48.45 -25.43 -23.92
C ALA A 11 47.78 -24.48 -22.95
N ILE A 12 48.29 -24.41 -21.72
CA ILE A 12 47.92 -23.43 -20.72
C ILE A 12 48.61 -22.11 -21.09
N ALA A 13 47.87 -21.11 -21.53
CA ALA A 13 48.34 -19.75 -21.73
C ALA A 13 48.12 -18.95 -20.45
N ALA A 14 49.20 -18.62 -19.74
CA ALA A 14 49.21 -17.67 -18.64
C ALA A 14 49.01 -16.26 -19.19
N ALA A 15 47.96 -15.58 -18.75
CA ALA A 15 47.73 -14.16 -19.01
C ALA A 15 48.58 -13.31 -18.05
N PRO A 16 49.24 -12.23 -18.50
CA PRO A 16 50.00 -11.36 -17.63
C PRO A 16 49.08 -10.49 -16.81
N VAL A 17 49.30 -10.46 -15.50
CA VAL A 17 48.74 -9.51 -14.54
C VAL A 17 49.30 -8.14 -14.90
N TRP A 18 48.48 -7.25 -15.45
CA TRP A 18 48.78 -5.83 -15.55
C TRP A 18 48.54 -5.17 -14.21
N ALA A 19 49.61 -4.77 -13.57
CA ALA A 19 49.57 -3.86 -12.42
C ALA A 19 49.06 -2.49 -12.90
N ALA A 20 47.84 -2.14 -12.51
CA ALA A 20 47.32 -0.79 -12.72
C ALA A 20 48.13 0.18 -11.82
N ALA A 21 48.95 1.00 -12.45
CA ALA A 21 49.67 2.09 -11.82
C ALA A 21 48.64 3.07 -11.22
N ASN A 22 48.71 3.29 -9.90
CA ASN A 22 48.00 4.36 -9.20
C ASN A 22 48.51 5.71 -9.69
N SER A 23 47.83 6.35 -10.63
CA SER A 23 48.00 7.77 -10.89
C SER A 23 47.23 8.54 -9.81
N PRO A 24 47.84 9.52 -9.16
CA PRO A 24 47.16 10.33 -8.16
C PRO A 24 46.08 11.17 -8.87
N ALA A 25 44.81 10.95 -8.46
CA ALA A 25 43.69 11.78 -8.94
C ALA A 25 43.96 13.24 -8.64
N SER A 26 43.67 14.12 -9.60
CA SER A 26 43.81 15.57 -9.45
C SER A 26 43.02 16.10 -8.26
N PRO A 27 43.45 17.14 -7.54
CA PRO A 27 42.76 17.67 -6.37
C PRO A 27 41.27 18.05 -6.62
N GLY A 28 40.94 18.45 -7.83
CA GLY A 28 39.58 18.75 -8.24
C GLY A 28 38.64 17.53 -8.35
N ALA A 29 39.15 16.37 -8.77
CA ALA A 29 38.36 15.14 -8.85
C ALA A 29 38.09 14.52 -7.46
N ARG A 30 39.02 14.71 -6.50
CA ARG A 30 38.82 14.32 -5.09
C ARG A 30 37.80 15.23 -4.38
N ALA A 31 37.81 16.54 -4.66
CA ALA A 31 36.84 17.46 -4.08
C ALA A 31 35.43 17.23 -4.64
N ALA A 32 35.27 16.93 -5.95
CA ALA A 32 33.99 16.61 -6.56
C ALA A 32 33.42 15.25 -6.05
N SER A 33 34.28 14.24 -5.85
CA SER A 33 33.87 12.94 -5.26
C SER A 33 33.52 13.06 -3.78
N ALA A 34 34.22 13.92 -3.01
CA ALA A 34 33.90 14.16 -1.61
C ALA A 34 32.61 14.99 -1.44
N ALA A 35 32.33 15.92 -2.35
CA ALA A 35 31.08 16.70 -2.35
C ALA A 35 29.87 15.85 -2.74
N ALA A 36 30.02 14.82 -3.59
CA ALA A 36 28.95 13.91 -3.97
C ALA A 36 28.54 12.90 -2.88
N ASN A 37 29.32 12.76 -1.81
CA ASN A 37 29.09 11.83 -0.70
C ASN A 37 28.88 12.52 0.67
N ALA A 38 28.81 13.84 0.73
CA ALA A 38 28.51 14.53 1.98
C ALA A 38 27.00 14.41 2.27
N GLN A 39 26.65 13.83 3.42
CA GLN A 39 25.26 13.83 3.88
C GLN A 39 24.77 15.28 4.02
N PRO A 40 23.51 15.58 3.62
CA PRO A 40 22.95 16.91 3.78
C PRO A 40 22.93 17.32 5.26
N THR A 41 23.07 18.60 5.51
CA THR A 41 23.14 19.18 6.86
C THR A 41 21.89 20.04 7.13
N ARG A 42 21.68 20.43 8.38
CA ARG A 42 20.67 21.41 8.76
C ARG A 42 20.82 22.72 7.96
N ALA A 43 22.04 23.20 7.74
CA ALA A 43 22.28 24.41 6.95
C ALA A 43 21.88 24.25 5.48
N ASP A 44 21.92 23.04 4.94
CA ASP A 44 21.40 22.75 3.60
C ASP A 44 19.87 22.73 3.61
N ALA A 45 19.25 22.20 4.62
CA ALA A 45 17.81 22.21 4.81
C ALA A 45 17.24 23.63 4.95
N GLU A 46 17.90 24.52 5.66
CA GLU A 46 17.49 25.92 5.87
C GLU A 46 17.57 26.79 4.61
N LYS A 47 18.10 26.27 3.50
CA LYS A 47 17.97 26.90 2.18
C LYS A 47 16.54 26.80 1.63
N ASP A 48 15.78 25.79 2.05
CA ASP A 48 14.37 25.66 1.74
C ASP A 48 13.55 26.58 2.70
N PRO A 49 12.68 27.47 2.17
CA PRO A 49 11.95 28.42 3.00
C PRO A 49 10.95 27.77 3.97
N VAL A 50 10.40 26.60 3.61
CA VAL A 50 9.46 25.85 4.46
C VAL A 50 10.23 25.22 5.61
N LEU A 51 11.29 24.45 5.34
CA LEU A 51 12.12 23.83 6.38
C LEU A 51 12.73 24.88 7.31
N ARG A 52 13.18 26.01 6.78
CA ARG A 52 13.70 27.11 7.61
C ARG A 52 12.64 27.65 8.58
N ALA A 53 11.42 27.93 8.09
CA ALA A 53 10.34 28.40 8.95
C ALA A 53 9.97 27.36 10.02
N MET A 54 9.96 26.08 9.65
CA MET A 54 9.68 24.96 10.58
C MET A 54 10.78 24.85 11.66
N THR A 55 12.08 24.89 11.28
CA THR A 55 13.18 24.77 12.24
C THR A 55 13.27 25.97 13.18
N GLU A 56 13.09 27.20 12.66
CA GLU A 56 13.07 28.41 13.50
C GLU A 56 11.90 28.38 14.52
N GLU A 57 10.72 27.92 14.11
CA GLU A 57 9.57 27.84 15.02
C GLU A 57 9.71 26.70 16.02
N LEU A 58 10.30 25.56 15.61
CA LEU A 58 10.60 24.45 16.49
C LEU A 58 11.57 24.87 17.61
N ASP A 59 12.70 25.52 17.24
CA ASP A 59 13.69 26.02 18.20
C ASP A 59 13.07 27.00 19.19
N ARG A 60 12.20 27.93 18.69
CA ARG A 60 11.46 28.88 19.54
C ARG A 60 10.51 28.16 20.50
N SER A 61 9.75 27.18 19.98
CA SER A 61 8.78 26.44 20.79
C SER A 61 9.46 25.62 21.88
N MET A 62 10.54 24.90 21.56
CA MET A 62 11.31 24.14 22.55
C MET A 62 11.93 25.05 23.63
N ALA A 63 12.36 26.26 23.27
CA ALA A 63 12.96 27.20 24.22
C ALA A 63 11.94 27.90 25.12
N GLN A 64 10.73 28.21 24.61
CA GLN A 64 9.82 29.15 25.24
C GLN A 64 8.48 28.55 25.68
N LEU A 65 8.04 27.41 25.07
CA LEU A 65 6.73 26.85 25.35
C LEU A 65 6.68 26.26 26.77
N HIS A 66 5.95 26.95 27.64
CA HIS A 66 5.80 26.57 29.03
C HIS A 66 4.59 27.27 29.64
N LEU A 67 3.76 26.53 30.35
CA LEU A 67 2.73 27.04 31.23
C LEU A 67 3.17 26.87 32.68
N GLU A 68 3.00 27.92 33.51
CA GLU A 68 3.37 27.88 34.93
C GLU A 68 2.60 26.77 35.68
N GLY A 69 3.35 25.93 36.39
CA GLY A 69 2.79 24.79 37.12
C GLY A 69 2.56 23.52 36.28
N PHE A 70 2.93 23.52 35.01
CA PHE A 70 2.80 22.37 34.13
C PHE A 70 4.15 21.90 33.57
N GLU A 71 4.22 20.65 33.09
CA GLU A 71 5.42 20.09 32.49
C GLU A 71 5.71 20.71 31.12
N LYS A 72 7.00 20.86 30.80
CA LYS A 72 7.44 21.30 29.48
C LYS A 72 7.32 20.15 28.47
N PRO A 73 7.14 20.46 27.18
CA PRO A 73 7.29 19.44 26.16
C PRO A 73 8.75 18.93 26.14
N PHE A 74 8.93 17.61 26.05
CA PHE A 74 10.26 17.01 25.81
C PHE A 74 10.45 16.69 24.33
N PHE A 75 9.36 16.50 23.57
CA PHE A 75 9.38 16.22 22.15
C PHE A 75 8.35 17.07 21.42
N ILE A 76 8.75 17.66 20.29
CA ILE A 76 7.89 18.37 19.35
C ILE A 76 8.26 17.92 17.93
N GLU A 77 7.25 17.63 17.11
CA GLU A 77 7.39 17.31 15.70
C GLU A 77 6.46 18.17 14.86
N TYR A 78 6.99 18.71 13.78
CA TYR A 78 6.23 19.39 12.73
C TYR A 78 6.29 18.60 11.46
N ARG A 79 5.14 18.33 10.85
CA ARG A 79 5.00 17.77 9.51
C ARG A 79 4.15 18.69 8.65
N ILE A 80 4.63 19.01 7.44
CA ILE A 80 3.88 19.72 6.42
C ILE A 80 3.85 18.86 5.16
N ASP A 81 2.66 18.58 4.65
CA ASP A 81 2.45 17.89 3.38
C ASP A 81 1.91 18.90 2.36
N ASP A 82 2.64 19.10 1.26
CA ASP A 82 2.25 19.93 0.12
C ASP A 82 1.89 19.02 -1.05
N VAL A 83 0.63 19.00 -1.42
CA VAL A 83 0.08 18.13 -2.46
C VAL A 83 -0.42 18.97 -3.62
N GLU A 84 0.15 18.76 -4.80
CA GLU A 84 -0.35 19.26 -6.06
C GLU A 84 -0.94 18.12 -6.87
N GLY A 85 -2.15 18.28 -7.41
CA GLY A 85 -2.83 17.22 -8.14
C GLY A 85 -3.52 17.69 -9.41
N PHE A 86 -3.68 16.75 -10.33
CA PHE A 86 -4.50 16.87 -11.52
C PHE A 86 -5.40 15.65 -11.66
N ARG A 87 -6.64 15.88 -12.08
CA ARG A 87 -7.59 14.80 -12.39
C ARG A 87 -8.38 15.15 -13.64
N ALA A 88 -8.54 14.17 -14.53
CA ALA A 88 -9.48 14.20 -15.65
C ALA A 88 -10.51 13.08 -15.48
N ARG A 89 -11.76 13.33 -15.81
CA ARG A 89 -12.84 12.35 -15.71
C ARG A 89 -13.70 12.32 -16.96
N GLY A 90 -14.15 11.14 -17.33
CA GLY A 90 -15.12 10.91 -18.40
C GLY A 90 -16.25 10.02 -17.91
N GLU A 91 -17.45 10.25 -18.41
CA GLU A 91 -18.65 9.48 -18.08
C GLU A 91 -19.53 9.37 -19.30
N PHE A 92 -20.01 8.15 -19.60
CA PHE A 92 -20.88 7.84 -20.75
C PHE A 92 -20.42 8.41 -22.10
N GLY A 93 -19.10 8.48 -22.33
CA GLY A 93 -18.53 9.02 -23.58
C GLY A 93 -18.32 10.55 -23.59
N ALA A 94 -18.68 11.24 -22.52
CA ALA A 94 -18.48 12.67 -22.38
C ALA A 94 -17.31 12.99 -21.45
N SER A 95 -16.53 14.05 -21.76
CA SER A 95 -15.60 14.61 -20.80
C SER A 95 -16.36 15.40 -19.74
N LEU A 96 -16.07 15.10 -18.47
CA LEU A 96 -16.50 15.93 -17.33
C LEU A 96 -15.49 17.05 -17.02
N GLY A 97 -14.48 17.20 -17.89
CA GLY A 97 -13.40 18.16 -17.73
C GLY A 97 -12.29 17.65 -16.81
N SER A 98 -11.34 18.53 -16.59
CA SER A 98 -10.22 18.29 -15.69
C SER A 98 -10.11 19.38 -14.63
N ALA A 99 -9.42 19.08 -13.55
CA ALA A 99 -9.15 20.03 -12.47
C ALA A 99 -7.72 19.86 -11.95
N ARG A 100 -7.07 21.01 -11.71
CA ARG A 100 -5.85 21.09 -10.91
C ARG A 100 -6.21 21.57 -9.51
N PHE A 101 -5.55 21.02 -8.52
CA PHE A 101 -5.70 21.45 -7.14
C PHE A 101 -4.34 21.47 -6.44
N ARG A 102 -4.23 22.31 -5.44
CA ARG A 102 -3.12 22.29 -4.48
C ARG A 102 -3.69 22.35 -3.08
N ARG A 103 -3.15 21.52 -2.20
CA ARG A 103 -3.50 21.48 -0.78
C ARG A 103 -2.23 21.35 0.03
N ARG A 104 -2.18 22.05 1.14
CA ARG A 104 -1.07 21.96 2.08
C ARG A 104 -1.65 21.85 3.49
N ALA A 105 -1.18 20.90 4.26
CA ALA A 105 -1.59 20.72 5.64
C ALA A 105 -0.35 20.67 6.53
N ALA A 106 -0.42 21.36 7.67
CA ALA A 106 0.56 21.25 8.72
C ALA A 106 -0.02 20.41 9.87
N ARG A 107 0.79 19.50 10.40
CA ARG A 107 0.50 18.69 11.57
C ARG A 107 1.56 18.91 12.62
N VAL A 108 1.13 19.10 13.87
CA VAL A 108 2.02 19.29 15.01
C VAL A 108 1.73 18.21 16.05
N THR A 109 2.78 17.52 16.48
CA THR A 109 2.73 16.55 17.57
C THR A 109 3.57 17.06 18.73
N VAL A 110 3.04 17.02 19.94
CA VAL A 110 3.72 17.45 21.16
C VAL A 110 3.60 16.37 22.22
N HIS A 111 4.72 15.97 22.82
CA HIS A 111 4.74 15.05 23.95
C HIS A 111 5.23 15.74 25.22
N VAL A 112 4.54 15.47 26.33
CA VAL A 112 4.94 15.85 27.69
C VAL A 112 5.16 14.61 28.54
N GLY A 113 5.95 14.74 29.62
CA GLY A 113 6.44 13.61 30.39
C GLY A 113 7.87 13.26 30.01
N ASP A 114 8.13 12.02 29.68
CA ASP A 114 9.42 11.52 29.18
C ASP A 114 9.21 10.34 28.21
N TYR A 115 10.30 9.82 27.61
CA TYR A 115 10.21 8.69 26.65
C TYR A 115 9.55 7.46 27.24
N LYS A 116 9.70 7.22 28.54
CA LYS A 116 9.16 6.05 29.23
C LYS A 116 7.67 6.18 29.46
N THR A 117 7.22 7.38 29.82
CA THR A 117 5.79 7.65 30.07
C THR A 117 5.46 9.06 29.62
N ASP A 118 4.73 9.15 28.52
CA ASP A 118 4.36 10.41 27.89
C ASP A 118 2.85 10.55 27.68
N SER A 119 2.47 11.57 26.92
CA SER A 119 1.07 11.89 26.57
C SER A 119 0.52 11.02 25.45
N SER A 120 1.28 10.12 24.82
CA SER A 120 0.87 9.28 23.70
C SER A 120 -0.10 8.16 24.08
N GLY A 121 -0.69 7.53 23.06
CA GLY A 121 -1.50 6.32 23.18
C GLY A 121 -2.97 6.52 23.56
N ARG A 122 -3.40 7.71 24.04
CA ARG A 122 -4.79 8.08 24.24
C ARG A 122 -5.02 9.58 24.03
N GLY A 123 -5.07 9.97 22.78
CA GLY A 123 -5.31 11.36 22.43
C GLY A 123 -4.02 12.13 22.30
N ASP A 124 -3.10 11.57 21.50
CA ASP A 124 -1.97 12.32 21.00
C ASP A 124 -2.43 13.68 20.55
N SER A 125 -1.79 14.67 21.09
CA SER A 125 -2.17 16.03 20.83
C SER A 125 -1.58 16.46 19.52
N THR A 126 -2.41 16.41 18.49
CA THR A 126 -2.08 16.90 17.16
C THR A 126 -3.04 18.00 16.75
N SER A 127 -2.53 19.00 16.05
CA SER A 127 -3.33 20.03 15.40
C SER A 127 -3.04 20.05 13.92
N GLU A 128 -4.08 20.15 13.11
CA GLU A 128 -4.01 20.23 11.66
C GLU A 128 -4.42 21.62 11.19
N LEU A 129 -3.62 22.20 10.30
CA LEU A 129 -3.89 23.50 9.69
C LEU A 129 -3.62 23.46 8.21
N GLU A 130 -4.45 24.11 7.43
CA GLU A 130 -4.20 24.35 6.02
C GLU A 130 -3.38 25.62 5.85
N VAL A 131 -2.19 25.52 5.22
CA VAL A 131 -1.27 26.62 4.95
C VAL A 131 -0.88 26.60 3.47
N LEU A 132 -1.28 27.59 2.70
CA LEU A 132 -1.21 27.56 1.25
C LEU A 132 0.00 28.25 0.63
N ASP A 133 0.70 29.11 1.35
CA ASP A 133 1.85 29.85 0.83
C ASP A 133 3.14 29.62 1.65
N ASN A 134 4.27 30.12 1.13
CA ASN A 134 5.59 29.97 1.74
C ASN A 134 6.00 31.23 2.53
N ASP A 135 5.08 32.10 2.89
CA ASP A 135 5.42 33.24 3.74
C ASP A 135 5.90 32.73 5.09
N PRO A 136 7.13 33.08 5.51
CA PRO A 136 7.72 32.51 6.73
C PRO A 136 6.99 32.95 7.99
N ILE A 137 6.38 34.15 8.01
CA ILE A 137 5.61 34.62 9.17
C ILE A 137 4.28 33.88 9.26
N ALA A 138 3.60 33.69 8.11
CA ALA A 138 2.36 32.94 8.05
C ALA A 138 2.55 31.47 8.48
N LEU A 139 3.59 30.80 7.95
CA LEU A 139 3.95 29.43 8.32
C LEU A 139 4.26 29.32 9.82
N ARG A 140 5.12 30.19 10.36
CA ARG A 140 5.48 30.18 11.77
C ARG A 140 4.29 30.50 12.68
N SER A 141 3.42 31.44 12.30
CA SER A 141 2.22 31.77 13.06
C SER A 141 1.23 30.58 13.10
N ALA A 142 1.06 29.88 11.97
CA ALA A 142 0.23 28.70 11.90
C ALA A 142 0.79 27.56 12.79
N LEU A 143 2.10 27.28 12.69
CA LEU A 143 2.78 26.29 13.53
C LEU A 143 2.73 26.64 15.00
N TRP A 144 2.95 27.91 15.36
CA TRP A 144 2.83 28.37 16.74
C TRP A 144 1.44 28.11 17.33
N MET A 145 0.38 28.46 16.61
CA MET A 145 -1.00 28.25 17.07
C MET A 145 -1.32 26.76 17.21
N ALA A 146 -0.89 25.95 16.24
CA ALA A 146 -1.03 24.50 16.30
C ALA A 146 -0.24 23.89 17.47
N THR A 147 0.97 24.39 17.74
CA THR A 147 1.82 23.93 18.84
C THR A 147 1.20 24.25 20.21
N ASP A 148 0.63 25.44 20.38
CA ASP A 148 -0.07 25.82 21.61
C ASP A 148 -1.25 24.91 21.89
N ASN A 149 -2.07 24.63 20.86
CA ASN A 149 -3.20 23.71 20.96
C ASN A 149 -2.75 22.27 21.28
N ALA A 150 -1.73 21.77 20.55
CA ALA A 150 -1.18 20.44 20.75
C ALA A 150 -0.60 20.27 22.16
N TYR A 151 0.12 21.26 22.67
CA TYR A 151 0.68 21.24 24.02
C TYR A 151 -0.39 21.18 25.11
N LYS A 152 -1.44 22.00 25.00
CA LYS A 152 -2.56 21.96 25.95
C LYS A 152 -3.29 20.62 25.95
N GLY A 153 -3.49 20.03 24.79
CA GLY A 153 -4.05 18.69 24.68
C GLY A 153 -3.12 17.63 25.26
N ALA A 154 -1.78 17.70 25.01
CA ALA A 154 -0.79 16.78 25.57
C ALA A 154 -0.80 16.81 27.10
N LEU A 155 -0.92 17.98 27.72
CA LEU A 155 -1.06 18.10 29.17
C LEU A 155 -2.29 17.37 29.69
N ALA A 156 -3.43 17.53 29.00
CA ALA A 156 -4.69 16.87 29.39
C ALA A 156 -4.59 15.34 29.21
N ALA A 157 -4.03 14.86 28.09
CA ALA A 157 -3.82 13.44 27.80
C ALA A 157 -2.88 12.80 28.83
N TYR A 158 -1.77 13.47 29.16
CA TYR A 158 -0.82 13.01 30.16
C TYR A 158 -1.46 12.87 31.55
N ALA A 159 -2.21 13.88 31.99
CA ALA A 159 -2.92 13.83 33.27
C ALA A 159 -3.92 12.66 33.33
N GLN A 160 -4.66 12.40 32.25
CA GLN A 160 -5.57 11.25 32.15
C GLN A 160 -4.81 9.92 32.21
N LYS A 161 -3.70 9.79 31.49
CA LYS A 161 -2.86 8.59 31.49
C LYS A 161 -2.28 8.32 32.88
N GLN A 162 -1.75 9.35 33.55
CA GLN A 162 -1.25 9.24 34.92
C GLN A 162 -2.35 8.77 35.90
N ALA A 163 -3.58 9.25 35.75
CA ALA A 163 -4.71 8.79 36.55
C ALA A 163 -5.06 7.32 36.27
N ALA A 164 -5.07 6.93 35.01
CA ALA A 164 -5.34 5.55 34.60
C ALA A 164 -4.28 4.56 35.11
N LEU A 165 -2.98 4.93 35.04
CA LEU A 165 -1.88 4.11 35.55
C LEU A 165 -1.94 3.85 37.06
N LYS A 166 -2.57 4.74 37.83
CA LYS A 166 -2.80 4.53 39.27
C LYS A 166 -3.89 3.49 39.56
N GLN A 167 -4.77 3.23 38.60
CA GLN A 167 -5.92 2.33 38.75
C GLN A 167 -5.70 0.94 38.19
N VAL A 168 -4.73 0.77 37.29
CA VAL A 168 -4.51 -0.47 36.55
C VAL A 168 -3.09 -0.98 36.80
N GLN A 169 -2.96 -2.26 37.15
CA GLN A 169 -1.65 -2.93 37.14
C GLN A 169 -1.27 -3.20 35.68
N THR A 170 -0.28 -2.50 35.17
CA THR A 170 0.20 -2.68 33.81
C THR A 170 1.43 -3.57 33.84
N PRO A 171 1.46 -4.68 33.07
CA PRO A 171 2.68 -5.47 32.89
C PRO A 171 3.81 -4.59 32.31
N PRO A 172 5.09 -4.97 32.46
CA PRO A 172 6.19 -4.27 31.84
C PRO A 172 5.96 -4.14 30.31
N GLN A 173 5.98 -2.93 29.82
CA GLN A 173 5.85 -2.57 28.40
C GLN A 173 7.14 -1.89 27.93
N ALA A 174 7.27 -1.69 26.62
CA ALA A 174 8.25 -0.78 26.06
C ALA A 174 7.96 0.67 26.49
N ASP A 175 8.94 1.55 26.33
CA ASP A 175 8.78 2.99 26.49
C ASP A 175 7.65 3.52 25.59
N ASP A 176 7.05 4.65 25.95
CA ASP A 176 5.93 5.19 25.21
C ASP A 176 6.33 5.76 23.85
N LEU A 177 7.53 6.34 23.76
CA LEU A 177 8.13 6.85 22.53
C LEU A 177 9.55 6.25 22.36
N SER A 178 9.89 5.79 21.17
CA SER A 178 11.24 5.35 20.87
C SER A 178 12.18 6.55 20.67
N HIS A 179 13.44 6.37 21.07
CA HIS A 179 14.51 7.33 20.78
C HIS A 179 15.23 6.88 19.52
N GLU A 180 15.12 7.67 18.44
CA GLU A 180 15.71 7.33 17.15
C GLU A 180 16.85 8.29 16.78
N PRO A 181 17.91 7.80 16.11
CA PRO A 181 18.99 8.66 15.64
C PRO A 181 18.48 9.72 14.66
N PRO A 182 18.87 11.00 14.82
CA PRO A 182 18.45 12.04 13.90
C PRO A 182 19.04 11.84 12.50
N VAL A 183 18.24 12.13 11.47
CA VAL A 183 18.66 12.07 10.07
C VAL A 183 18.32 13.36 9.33
N VAL A 184 19.12 13.68 8.30
CA VAL A 184 18.81 14.76 7.38
C VAL A 184 18.68 14.16 5.98
N VAL A 185 17.47 14.24 5.40
CA VAL A 185 17.16 13.71 4.06
C VAL A 185 16.48 14.81 3.25
N LEU A 186 17.08 15.18 2.12
CA LEU A 186 16.59 16.27 1.27
C LEU A 186 16.44 15.80 -0.17
N GLU A 187 15.25 15.32 -0.52
CA GLU A 187 14.90 14.99 -1.90
C GLU A 187 14.44 16.25 -2.65
N GLU A 188 14.71 16.32 -3.95
CA GLU A 188 14.22 17.42 -4.79
C GLU A 188 12.70 17.32 -5.00
N PRO A 189 11.95 18.43 -4.82
CA PRO A 189 10.52 18.45 -5.06
C PRO A 189 10.16 18.05 -6.49
N LYS A 190 9.29 17.05 -6.63
CA LYS A 190 8.74 16.62 -7.92
C LYS A 190 7.56 17.50 -8.30
N THR A 191 7.45 17.83 -9.59
CA THR A 191 6.41 18.73 -10.12
C THR A 191 5.55 18.03 -11.15
N LEU A 192 4.28 18.45 -11.25
CA LEU A 192 3.34 17.92 -12.24
C LEU A 192 3.65 18.47 -13.66
N LYS A 193 3.72 17.55 -14.62
CA LYS A 193 3.75 17.86 -16.05
C LYS A 193 2.58 17.14 -16.72
N VAL A 194 1.52 17.87 -17.09
CA VAL A 194 0.27 17.27 -17.58
C VAL A 194 -0.27 18.09 -18.75
N GLU A 195 -0.60 17.37 -19.83
CA GLU A 195 -1.34 17.89 -20.98
C GLU A 195 -2.83 17.55 -20.84
N ALA A 196 -3.62 18.48 -20.28
CA ALA A 196 -5.01 18.26 -19.90
C ALA A 196 -5.88 17.69 -21.02
N ASP A 197 -5.83 18.32 -22.21
CA ASP A 197 -6.68 17.95 -23.36
C ASP A 197 -6.48 16.50 -23.82
N ALA A 198 -5.26 15.96 -23.70
CA ALA A 198 -4.98 14.59 -24.08
C ALA A 198 -5.68 13.60 -23.14
N TRP A 199 -5.61 13.85 -21.84
CA TRP A 199 -6.23 13.03 -20.82
C TRP A 199 -7.76 13.13 -20.83
N GLU A 200 -8.31 14.33 -21.02
CA GLU A 200 -9.76 14.53 -21.17
C GLU A 200 -10.33 13.72 -22.34
N ARG A 201 -9.64 13.75 -23.51
CA ARG A 201 -10.05 12.93 -24.66
C ARG A 201 -9.97 11.44 -24.37
N MET A 202 -8.89 10.99 -23.71
CA MET A 202 -8.72 9.57 -23.38
C MET A 202 -9.85 9.06 -22.48
N VAL A 203 -10.15 9.77 -21.38
CA VAL A 203 -11.19 9.33 -20.44
C VAL A 203 -12.60 9.42 -21.03
N ALA A 204 -12.87 10.44 -21.88
CA ALA A 204 -14.12 10.52 -22.60
C ALA A 204 -14.29 9.33 -23.54
N ASN A 205 -13.29 9.02 -24.38
CA ASN A 205 -13.34 7.89 -25.30
C ASN A 205 -13.56 6.57 -24.56
N ALA A 206 -12.77 6.29 -23.53
CA ALA A 206 -12.87 5.05 -22.77
C ALA A 206 -14.26 4.88 -22.14
N SER A 207 -14.82 5.92 -21.52
CA SER A 207 -16.13 5.87 -20.89
C SER A 207 -17.29 5.67 -21.88
N GLY A 208 -17.07 5.90 -23.17
CA GLY A 208 -18.05 5.67 -24.25
C GLY A 208 -18.00 4.28 -24.87
N LEU A 209 -17.02 3.43 -24.54
CA LEU A 209 -16.82 2.14 -25.21
C LEU A 209 -17.95 1.14 -25.01
N PHE A 210 -18.74 1.26 -23.96
CA PHE A 210 -19.94 0.42 -23.76
C PHE A 210 -20.94 0.53 -24.93
N LEU A 211 -20.94 1.67 -25.65
CA LEU A 211 -21.75 1.87 -26.85
C LEU A 211 -21.34 0.98 -28.04
N THR A 212 -20.17 0.35 -27.99
CA THR A 212 -19.71 -0.57 -29.04
C THR A 212 -20.33 -1.97 -28.91
N ASP A 213 -20.81 -2.35 -27.72
CA ASP A 213 -21.44 -3.66 -27.49
C ASP A 213 -22.95 -3.56 -27.60
N ALA A 214 -23.51 -4.25 -28.60
CA ALA A 214 -24.95 -4.23 -28.89
C ALA A 214 -25.80 -4.84 -27.76
N SER A 215 -25.23 -5.80 -26.98
CA SER A 215 -25.93 -6.44 -25.86
C SER A 215 -26.09 -5.51 -24.65
N LEU A 216 -25.29 -4.46 -24.58
CA LEU A 216 -25.35 -3.45 -23.54
C LEU A 216 -26.13 -2.19 -23.95
N LYS A 217 -26.41 -2.05 -25.26
CA LYS A 217 -27.21 -0.94 -25.82
C LYS A 217 -28.71 -1.13 -25.74
N ALA A 218 -29.12 -2.38 -25.95
CA ALA A 218 -30.54 -2.69 -26.11
C ALA A 218 -31.03 -3.29 -24.82
N ASP A 219 -31.67 -2.61 -23.98
CA ASP A 219 -32.66 -3.20 -23.10
C ASP A 219 -32.88 -2.52 -21.76
N GLU A 220 -33.98 -2.89 -21.18
CA GLU A 220 -34.49 -2.63 -19.84
C GLU A 220 -33.50 -2.84 -18.66
N ALA A 221 -32.26 -3.24 -18.93
CA ALA A 221 -31.18 -3.44 -17.97
C ALA A 221 -29.87 -2.81 -18.48
N GLY A 222 -29.93 -1.58 -18.97
CA GLY A 222 -28.78 -0.87 -19.54
C GLY A 222 -27.58 -0.72 -18.60
N VAL A 223 -26.52 -0.14 -19.14
CA VAL A 223 -25.37 0.31 -18.34
C VAL A 223 -25.83 1.46 -17.45
N GLU A 224 -25.71 1.28 -16.14
CA GLU A 224 -26.09 2.30 -15.14
C GLU A 224 -24.99 3.31 -14.93
N TYR A 225 -23.74 2.91 -15.14
CA TYR A 225 -22.57 3.80 -15.11
C TYR A 225 -21.47 3.27 -16.02
N SER A 226 -20.74 4.20 -16.61
CA SER A 226 -19.49 3.95 -17.35
C SER A 226 -18.57 5.13 -17.14
N ASN A 227 -17.55 4.94 -16.32
CA ASN A 227 -16.66 5.98 -15.85
C ASN A 227 -15.21 5.68 -16.23
N ALA A 228 -14.47 6.71 -16.62
CA ALA A 228 -13.03 6.63 -16.79
C ALA A 228 -12.36 7.82 -16.07
N GLY A 229 -11.19 7.57 -15.49
CA GLY A 229 -10.43 8.56 -14.76
C GLY A 229 -8.94 8.47 -15.04
N PHE A 230 -8.29 9.63 -15.01
CA PHE A 230 -6.85 9.76 -14.91
C PHE A 230 -6.52 10.71 -13.78
N GLY A 231 -5.60 10.31 -12.91
CA GLY A 231 -5.11 11.09 -11.79
C GLY A 231 -3.58 11.16 -11.78
N VAL A 232 -3.06 12.29 -11.29
CA VAL A 232 -1.66 12.39 -10.88
C VAL A 232 -1.55 13.33 -9.68
N MET A 233 -0.72 12.94 -8.72
CA MET A 233 -0.40 13.74 -7.53
C MET A 233 1.11 13.79 -7.32
N ALA A 234 1.62 15.02 -7.09
CA ALA A 234 2.93 15.28 -6.53
C ALA A 234 2.75 15.61 -5.05
N THR A 235 3.40 14.86 -4.17
CA THR A 235 3.39 15.13 -2.74
C THR A 235 4.81 15.43 -2.30
N THR A 236 5.03 16.60 -1.69
CA THR A 236 6.28 16.93 -0.99
C THR A 236 5.97 16.99 0.51
N SER A 237 6.61 16.12 1.26
CA SER A 237 6.46 16.03 2.72
C SER A 237 7.70 16.59 3.39
N TYR A 238 7.49 17.53 4.31
CA TYR A 238 8.50 18.16 5.16
C TYR A 238 8.29 17.69 6.60
N LEU A 239 9.36 17.32 7.29
CA LEU A 239 9.30 16.96 8.69
C LEU A 239 10.53 17.51 9.41
N VAL A 240 10.31 18.06 10.60
CA VAL A 240 11.35 18.42 11.56
C VAL A 240 10.91 18.01 12.96
N ASN A 241 11.83 17.50 13.78
CA ASN A 241 11.55 17.20 15.17
C ASN A 241 12.65 17.69 16.13
N SER A 242 12.34 17.72 17.41
CA SER A 242 13.23 18.24 18.45
C SER A 242 14.45 17.36 18.74
N GLU A 243 14.52 16.15 18.20
CA GLU A 243 15.72 15.29 18.24
C GLU A 243 16.75 15.65 17.15
N GLY A 244 16.36 16.49 16.19
CA GLY A 244 17.25 16.97 15.13
C GLY A 244 17.03 16.31 13.77
N THR A 245 16.02 15.47 13.61
CA THR A 245 15.62 14.94 12.28
C THR A 245 15.03 16.06 11.43
N ILE A 246 15.47 16.13 10.17
CA ILE A 246 14.97 17.06 9.16
C ILE A 246 14.81 16.30 7.84
N THR A 247 13.59 16.19 7.34
CA THR A 247 13.36 15.51 6.06
C THR A 247 12.53 16.36 5.10
N ARG A 248 12.85 16.24 3.82
CA ARG A 248 12.03 16.62 2.68
C ARG A 248 12.04 15.46 1.71
N THR A 249 10.91 14.77 1.58
CA THR A 249 10.71 13.68 0.63
C THR A 249 9.70 14.11 -0.43
N SER A 250 9.79 13.56 -1.64
CA SER A 250 8.88 13.92 -2.71
C SER A 250 8.52 12.73 -3.60
N GLN A 251 7.24 12.55 -3.85
CA GLN A 251 6.72 11.43 -4.62
C GLN A 251 5.74 11.90 -5.70
N LEU A 252 5.77 11.23 -6.86
CA LEU A 252 4.72 11.31 -7.88
C LEU A 252 3.93 10.02 -7.85
N ARG A 253 2.62 10.12 -8.09
CA ARG A 253 1.72 8.98 -8.19
C ARG A 253 0.73 9.22 -9.29
N TYR A 254 0.62 8.24 -10.17
CA TYR A 254 -0.28 8.24 -11.31
C TYR A 254 -1.30 7.12 -11.16
N ASP A 255 -2.51 7.37 -11.62
CA ASP A 255 -3.54 6.34 -11.73
C ASP A 255 -4.38 6.50 -12.98
N GLN A 256 -4.81 5.37 -13.53
CA GLN A 256 -5.85 5.29 -14.54
C GLN A 256 -6.90 4.29 -14.06
N THR A 257 -8.15 4.68 -14.18
CA THR A 257 -9.28 3.86 -13.74
C THR A 257 -10.35 3.81 -14.81
N PHE A 258 -10.95 2.64 -14.99
CA PHE A 258 -12.15 2.44 -15.76
C PHE A 258 -13.13 1.57 -14.97
N SER A 259 -14.40 1.89 -15.03
CA SER A 259 -15.46 1.09 -14.43
C SER A 259 -16.73 1.18 -15.25
N VAL A 260 -17.39 0.04 -15.42
CA VAL A 260 -18.68 -0.09 -16.08
C VAL A 260 -19.55 -1.07 -15.30
N GLY A 261 -20.81 -0.74 -15.13
CA GLY A 261 -21.73 -1.58 -14.37
C GLY A 261 -23.19 -1.33 -14.70
N GLY A 262 -24.02 -2.29 -14.26
CA GLY A 262 -25.47 -2.29 -14.46
C GLY A 262 -26.07 -3.55 -13.85
N GLN A 263 -27.36 -3.77 -14.09
CA GLN A 263 -28.07 -4.91 -13.55
C GLN A 263 -28.11 -6.09 -14.50
N ALA A 264 -28.13 -7.30 -13.96
CA ALA A 264 -28.56 -8.50 -14.68
C ALA A 264 -30.09 -8.57 -14.78
N ALA A 265 -30.63 -9.50 -15.57
CA ALA A 265 -32.06 -9.68 -15.75
C ALA A 265 -32.82 -9.98 -14.44
N ASP A 266 -32.16 -10.57 -13.46
CA ASP A 266 -32.67 -10.87 -12.12
C ASP A 266 -32.48 -9.74 -11.09
N GLY A 267 -32.01 -8.56 -11.53
CA GLY A 267 -31.78 -7.39 -10.67
C GLY A 267 -30.43 -7.40 -9.92
N MET A 268 -29.57 -8.40 -10.14
CA MET A 268 -28.23 -8.40 -9.51
C MET A 268 -27.38 -7.29 -10.11
N GLY A 269 -26.84 -6.41 -9.25
CA GLY A 269 -25.85 -5.43 -9.64
C GLY A 269 -24.55 -6.12 -10.03
N LEU A 270 -24.01 -5.79 -11.21
CA LEU A 270 -22.78 -6.34 -11.76
C LEU A 270 -21.86 -5.22 -12.20
N ASP A 271 -20.58 -5.40 -12.01
CA ASP A 271 -19.58 -4.45 -12.45
C ASP A 271 -18.30 -5.10 -12.98
N ARG A 272 -17.60 -4.34 -13.82
CA ARG A 272 -16.25 -4.60 -14.25
C ARG A 272 -15.42 -3.34 -14.10
N SER A 273 -14.21 -3.50 -13.62
CA SER A 273 -13.29 -2.38 -13.46
C SER A 273 -11.87 -2.76 -13.83
N TYR A 274 -11.12 -1.78 -14.26
CA TYR A 274 -9.68 -1.82 -14.49
C TYR A 274 -9.03 -0.66 -13.76
N GLN A 275 -7.92 -0.91 -13.11
CA GLN A 275 -7.11 0.11 -12.46
C GLN A 275 -5.64 -0.21 -12.63
N ILE A 276 -4.85 0.81 -12.97
CA ILE A 276 -3.40 0.77 -12.93
C ILE A 276 -2.90 1.98 -12.15
N ALA A 277 -1.86 1.79 -11.35
CA ALA A 277 -1.20 2.85 -10.60
C ALA A 277 0.31 2.64 -10.63
N GLY A 278 1.07 3.75 -10.60
CA GLY A 278 2.52 3.75 -10.63
C GLY A 278 3.11 5.06 -10.12
N ASP A 279 4.42 5.14 -10.06
CA ASP A 279 5.16 6.33 -9.61
C ASP A 279 5.68 7.19 -10.78
N SER A 280 5.47 6.72 -12.01
CA SER A 280 5.88 7.41 -13.23
C SER A 280 4.81 7.33 -14.33
N LEU A 281 4.86 8.27 -15.27
CA LEU A 281 3.99 8.23 -16.45
C LEU A 281 4.27 6.99 -17.34
N ALA A 282 5.48 6.45 -17.28
CA ALA A 282 5.85 5.25 -18.03
C ALA A 282 5.16 3.98 -17.53
N ASP A 283 4.66 3.99 -16.29
CA ASP A 283 3.91 2.87 -15.72
C ASP A 283 2.46 2.83 -16.21
N MET A 284 1.97 3.95 -16.72
CA MET A 284 0.59 4.08 -17.19
C MET A 284 0.42 3.47 -18.58
N ASP A 285 -0.79 3.05 -18.87
CA ASP A 285 -1.17 2.60 -20.20
C ASP A 285 -1.16 3.76 -21.21
N THR A 286 -0.77 3.44 -22.45
CA THR A 286 -1.07 4.32 -23.57
C THR A 286 -2.59 4.40 -23.79
N PRO A 287 -3.13 5.44 -24.47
CA PRO A 287 -4.56 5.52 -24.77
C PRO A 287 -5.11 4.26 -25.43
N GLU A 288 -4.35 3.62 -26.32
CA GLU A 288 -4.73 2.41 -27.02
C GLU A 288 -4.75 1.18 -26.09
N ALA A 289 -3.79 1.08 -25.16
CA ALA A 289 -3.75 0.02 -24.16
C ALA A 289 -4.90 0.16 -23.16
N PHE A 290 -5.13 1.38 -22.68
CA PHE A 290 -6.23 1.68 -21.77
C PHE A 290 -7.60 1.39 -22.39
N ASN A 291 -7.81 1.76 -23.66
CA ASN A 291 -9.04 1.43 -24.38
C ASN A 291 -9.24 -0.09 -24.53
N ARG A 292 -8.18 -0.88 -24.80
CA ARG A 292 -8.31 -2.36 -24.83
C ARG A 292 -8.77 -2.93 -23.50
N HIS A 293 -8.20 -2.47 -22.37
CA HIS A 293 -8.64 -2.91 -21.05
C HIS A 293 -10.07 -2.48 -20.72
N ALA A 294 -10.48 -1.28 -21.16
CA ALA A 294 -11.85 -0.83 -21.03
C ALA A 294 -12.81 -1.69 -21.88
N GLU A 295 -12.44 -2.04 -23.13
CA GLU A 295 -13.20 -2.98 -23.97
C GLU A 295 -13.32 -4.37 -23.35
N GLU A 296 -12.26 -4.89 -22.73
CA GLU A 296 -12.29 -6.15 -21.97
C GLU A 296 -13.26 -6.07 -20.79
N CYS A 297 -13.32 -4.93 -20.08
CA CYS A 297 -14.29 -4.72 -19.03
C CYS A 297 -15.73 -4.69 -19.58
N VAL A 298 -15.96 -4.01 -20.69
CA VAL A 298 -17.29 -3.95 -21.37
C VAL A 298 -17.75 -5.35 -21.79
N LYS A 299 -16.91 -6.12 -22.48
CA LYS A 299 -17.20 -7.53 -22.84
C LYS A 299 -17.44 -8.39 -21.60
N GLY A 300 -16.59 -8.24 -20.59
CA GLY A 300 -16.72 -8.98 -19.34
C GLY A 300 -18.01 -8.66 -18.58
N LEU A 301 -18.54 -7.44 -18.66
CA LEU A 301 -19.86 -7.11 -18.11
C LEU A 301 -20.98 -7.82 -18.87
N ALA A 302 -20.93 -7.83 -20.20
CA ALA A 302 -21.90 -8.56 -21.03
C ALA A 302 -21.89 -10.07 -20.73
N GLU A 303 -20.69 -10.67 -20.59
CA GLU A 303 -20.51 -12.06 -20.19
C GLU A 303 -21.06 -12.36 -18.80
N LEU A 304 -20.78 -11.49 -17.81
CA LEU A 304 -21.31 -11.63 -16.44
C LEU A 304 -22.84 -11.55 -16.40
N ARG A 305 -23.46 -10.70 -17.20
CA ARG A 305 -24.92 -10.60 -17.28
C ARG A 305 -25.55 -11.88 -17.81
N ALA A 306 -24.89 -12.56 -18.75
CA ALA A 306 -25.32 -13.83 -19.31
C ALA A 306 -24.94 -15.06 -18.46
N ALA A 307 -24.01 -14.89 -17.50
CA ALA A 307 -23.49 -15.97 -16.69
C ALA A 307 -24.56 -16.56 -15.75
N PRO A 308 -24.59 -17.90 -15.57
CA PRO A 308 -25.49 -18.55 -14.63
C PRO A 308 -25.11 -18.19 -13.18
N LEU A 309 -26.11 -18.22 -12.31
CA LEU A 309 -25.92 -18.11 -10.86
C LEU A 309 -25.25 -19.37 -10.31
N VAL A 310 -24.50 -19.21 -9.25
CA VAL A 310 -24.11 -20.34 -8.40
C VAL A 310 -25.36 -20.86 -7.70
N GLU A 311 -25.70 -22.13 -7.91
CA GLU A 311 -26.94 -22.74 -7.40
C GLU A 311 -26.69 -23.63 -6.19
N GLU A 312 -25.58 -24.40 -6.21
CA GLU A 312 -25.25 -25.40 -5.22
C GLU A 312 -24.14 -24.92 -4.30
N GLU A 313 -24.23 -25.26 -3.03
CA GLU A 313 -23.15 -25.07 -2.08
C GLU A 313 -22.01 -26.04 -2.43
N TYR A 314 -20.80 -25.50 -2.43
CA TYR A 314 -19.57 -26.21 -2.76
C TYR A 314 -18.59 -26.16 -1.60
N HIS A 315 -17.97 -27.29 -1.29
CA HIS A 315 -16.86 -27.41 -0.36
C HIS A 315 -15.71 -28.11 -1.08
N GLY A 316 -14.54 -27.51 -1.09
CA GLY A 316 -13.38 -28.11 -1.73
C GLY A 316 -12.33 -27.11 -2.22
N PRO A 317 -11.39 -27.59 -3.06
CA PRO A 317 -10.26 -26.78 -3.50
C PRO A 317 -10.68 -25.58 -4.34
N VAL A 318 -10.07 -24.43 -4.03
CA VAL A 318 -10.27 -23.17 -4.76
C VAL A 318 -8.92 -22.58 -5.10
N LEU A 319 -8.72 -22.24 -6.37
CA LEU A 319 -7.56 -21.48 -6.84
C LEU A 319 -7.92 -19.98 -6.90
N MET A 320 -7.19 -19.16 -6.18
CA MET A 320 -7.21 -17.70 -6.34
C MET A 320 -6.05 -17.29 -7.25
N GLU A 321 -6.36 -16.66 -8.37
CA GLU A 321 -5.34 -16.07 -9.24
C GLU A 321 -4.64 -14.90 -8.51
N ALA A 322 -3.45 -14.53 -8.95
CA ALA A 322 -2.57 -13.63 -8.19
C ALA A 322 -3.17 -12.25 -7.90
N ASP A 323 -3.98 -11.69 -8.80
CA ASP A 323 -4.71 -10.43 -8.55
C ASP A 323 -5.74 -10.57 -7.42
N ALA A 324 -6.58 -11.61 -7.48
CA ALA A 324 -7.55 -11.90 -6.43
C ALA A 324 -6.87 -12.17 -5.08
N ALA A 325 -5.75 -12.91 -5.09
CA ALA A 325 -4.97 -13.21 -3.91
C ALA A 325 -4.35 -11.96 -3.28
N ALA A 326 -3.78 -11.05 -4.09
CA ALA A 326 -3.16 -9.82 -3.61
C ALA A 326 -4.16 -8.93 -2.84
N GLY A 327 -5.35 -8.73 -3.39
CA GLY A 327 -6.42 -7.99 -2.72
C GLY A 327 -6.87 -8.65 -1.40
N THR A 328 -7.09 -9.96 -1.42
CA THR A 328 -7.50 -10.73 -0.23
C THR A 328 -6.43 -10.73 0.86
N LEU A 329 -5.17 -10.97 0.49
CA LEU A 329 -4.06 -10.97 1.45
C LEU A 329 -3.84 -9.59 2.07
N LYS A 330 -4.00 -8.51 1.29
CA LYS A 330 -3.98 -7.15 1.83
C LYS A 330 -5.01 -6.98 2.95
N GLU A 331 -6.27 -7.29 2.67
CA GLU A 331 -7.36 -7.09 3.62
C GLU A 331 -7.21 -7.93 4.90
N LEU A 332 -6.70 -9.15 4.77
CA LEU A 332 -6.59 -10.07 5.91
C LEU A 332 -5.27 -9.92 6.68
N LEU A 333 -4.15 -9.60 6.03
CA LEU A 333 -2.83 -9.65 6.66
C LEU A 333 -2.23 -8.27 6.97
N ALA A 334 -2.44 -7.25 6.13
CA ALA A 334 -1.69 -6.00 6.25
C ALA A 334 -1.81 -5.39 7.66
N ARG A 335 -3.02 -5.26 8.19
CA ARG A 335 -3.25 -4.75 9.55
C ARG A 335 -2.78 -5.69 10.65
N SER A 336 -2.67 -6.98 10.37
CA SER A 336 -2.26 -7.96 11.37
C SER A 336 -0.78 -7.86 11.71
N PHE A 337 0.03 -7.27 10.83
CA PHE A 337 1.45 -7.01 11.07
C PHE A 337 1.73 -5.68 11.75
N ALA A 338 0.77 -4.79 11.87
CA ALA A 338 0.93 -3.50 12.54
C ALA A 338 1.08 -3.68 14.06
N ALA A 339 2.13 -3.12 14.64
CA ALA A 339 2.37 -3.13 16.08
C ALA A 339 1.69 -1.93 16.75
N GLU A 340 0.38 -2.01 16.93
CA GLU A 340 -0.36 -1.01 17.71
C GLU A 340 -0.25 -1.30 19.21
N ARG A 341 -0.03 -0.30 20.04
CA ARG A 341 0.03 -0.48 21.51
C ARG A 341 -1.28 -1.02 22.06
N PRO A 342 -1.24 -2.06 22.90
CA PRO A 342 -2.45 -2.58 23.53
C PRO A 342 -2.95 -1.62 24.63
N ASN A 343 -4.22 -1.75 24.98
CA ASN A 343 -4.79 -0.99 26.11
C ASN A 343 -4.04 -1.27 27.41
N LEU A 344 -3.99 -0.26 28.30
CA LEU A 344 -3.40 -0.40 29.64
C LEU A 344 -3.98 -1.61 30.39
N GLY A 345 -3.11 -2.37 31.05
CA GLY A 345 -3.52 -3.56 31.80
C GLY A 345 -3.62 -4.85 30.96
N THR A 346 -3.32 -4.80 29.68
CA THR A 346 -3.35 -5.95 28.78
C THR A 346 -1.94 -6.58 28.68
N GLU A 347 -1.87 -7.91 28.68
CA GLU A 347 -0.59 -8.66 28.52
C GLU A 347 -0.19 -8.86 27.05
N ALA A 348 -1.09 -8.59 26.10
CA ALA A 348 -0.81 -8.74 24.68
C ALA A 348 0.39 -7.83 24.25
N ARG A 349 1.19 -8.30 23.29
CA ARG A 349 2.32 -7.54 22.76
C ARG A 349 1.84 -6.36 21.91
N THR A 350 0.82 -6.58 21.09
CA THR A 350 0.17 -5.58 20.26
C THR A 350 -1.35 -5.77 20.27
N ALA A 351 -2.10 -4.72 19.96
CA ALA A 351 -3.56 -4.75 19.89
C ALA A 351 -4.11 -5.51 18.67
N GLY A 352 -3.28 -5.74 17.64
CA GLY A 352 -3.70 -6.39 16.39
C GLY A 352 -3.99 -7.89 16.52
N PRO A 353 -4.55 -8.52 15.46
CA PRO A 353 -4.89 -9.95 15.44
C PRO A 353 -3.71 -10.88 15.76
N PHE A 354 -2.48 -10.46 15.47
CA PHE A 354 -1.26 -11.21 15.77
C PHE A 354 -0.61 -10.85 17.11
N GLY A 355 -1.30 -10.13 17.98
CA GLY A 355 -0.77 -9.67 19.28
C GLY A 355 -0.20 -10.74 20.20
N SER A 356 -0.66 -11.99 20.06
CA SER A 356 -0.15 -13.16 20.81
C SER A 356 0.51 -14.21 19.91
N SER A 357 0.80 -13.87 18.64
CA SER A 357 1.26 -14.83 17.64
C SER A 357 2.78 -14.78 17.37
N TYR A 358 3.54 -14.01 18.14
CA TYR A 358 4.99 -13.93 17.98
C TYR A 358 5.64 -15.31 18.11
N HIS A 359 6.45 -15.71 17.11
CA HIS A 359 7.01 -17.05 16.89
C HIS A 359 5.99 -18.18 16.67
N ALA A 360 4.69 -17.84 16.61
CA ALA A 360 3.67 -18.81 16.23
C ALA A 360 3.49 -18.87 14.71
N ARG A 361 2.97 -20.01 14.23
CA ARG A 361 2.62 -20.20 12.83
C ARG A 361 1.40 -19.37 12.47
N VAL A 362 1.54 -18.53 11.44
CA VAL A 362 0.48 -17.67 10.88
C VAL A 362 0.18 -17.97 9.42
N LEU A 363 1.12 -18.63 8.72
CA LEU A 363 1.02 -19.09 7.32
C LEU A 363 1.60 -20.52 7.22
N PRO A 364 1.42 -21.22 6.09
CA PRO A 364 2.12 -22.48 5.83
C PRO A 364 3.66 -22.31 5.86
N ASP A 365 4.37 -23.39 6.17
CA ASP A 365 5.84 -23.39 6.36
C ASP A 365 6.65 -23.06 5.10
N PHE A 366 6.04 -23.22 3.93
CA PHE A 366 6.68 -22.86 2.67
C PHE A 366 6.50 -21.37 2.30
N MET A 367 5.75 -20.58 3.09
CA MET A 367 5.47 -19.16 2.80
C MET A 367 6.35 -18.23 3.62
N GLN A 368 6.66 -17.09 3.00
CA GLN A 368 7.43 -16.00 3.56
C GLN A 368 6.74 -14.67 3.31
N VAL A 369 6.90 -13.72 4.23
CA VAL A 369 6.42 -12.34 4.09
C VAL A 369 7.50 -11.37 4.50
N VAL A 370 7.81 -10.43 3.63
CA VAL A 370 8.72 -9.31 3.87
C VAL A 370 7.99 -8.01 3.55
N ASP A 371 8.07 -7.01 4.41
CA ASP A 371 7.79 -5.63 3.98
C ASP A 371 9.11 -4.95 3.64
N ASP A 372 9.26 -4.53 2.39
CA ASP A 372 10.49 -3.91 1.89
C ASP A 372 10.19 -2.57 1.20
N PRO A 373 10.06 -1.48 1.96
CA PRO A 373 9.82 -0.15 1.41
C PRO A 373 10.92 0.36 0.48
N LEU A 374 12.11 -0.26 0.51
CA LEU A 374 13.23 0.11 -0.34
C LEU A 374 13.14 -0.52 -1.73
N LEU A 375 12.27 -1.51 -1.93
CA LEU A 375 11.96 -2.10 -3.24
C LEU A 375 11.06 -1.13 -4.02
N ASN A 376 11.63 -0.37 -4.94
CA ASN A 376 10.93 0.69 -5.67
C ASN A 376 10.33 0.26 -7.02
N ALA A 377 10.70 -0.90 -7.56
CA ALA A 377 10.18 -1.39 -8.83
C ALA A 377 10.14 -2.92 -8.89
N MET A 378 9.20 -3.47 -9.65
CA MET A 378 9.12 -4.88 -10.02
C MET A 378 8.76 -5.01 -11.50
N ASN A 379 9.51 -5.83 -12.25
CA ASN A 379 9.32 -6.05 -13.69
C ASN A 379 9.28 -4.74 -14.50
N GLY A 380 10.07 -3.73 -14.08
CA GLY A 380 10.17 -2.42 -14.74
C GLY A 380 9.01 -1.47 -14.44
N LYS A 381 8.08 -1.81 -13.54
CA LYS A 381 7.01 -0.92 -13.07
C LYS A 381 7.28 -0.43 -11.65
N GLY A 382 7.00 0.85 -11.40
CA GLY A 382 7.16 1.49 -10.11
C GLY A 382 6.18 0.94 -9.06
N LEU A 383 6.64 0.85 -7.81
CA LEU A 383 5.85 0.39 -6.66
C LEU A 383 5.50 1.60 -5.79
N VAL A 384 4.23 1.98 -5.76
CA VAL A 384 3.76 3.22 -5.10
C VAL A 384 3.92 3.20 -3.57
N GLY A 385 4.06 2.00 -2.98
CA GLY A 385 4.29 1.82 -1.56
C GLY A 385 5.74 2.08 -1.12
N ALA A 386 6.69 2.25 -2.06
CA ALA A 386 8.10 2.45 -1.75
C ALA A 386 8.38 3.85 -1.15
N TYR A 387 9.30 3.91 -0.19
CA TYR A 387 9.79 5.14 0.44
C TYR A 387 11.14 4.90 1.12
N THR A 388 11.87 5.98 1.40
CA THR A 388 13.20 5.93 2.04
C THR A 388 13.17 6.30 3.51
N VAL A 389 12.22 7.14 3.91
CA VAL A 389 12.00 7.60 5.29
C VAL A 389 10.50 7.63 5.53
N ASP A 390 10.04 7.16 6.67
CA ASP A 390 8.64 7.15 7.04
C ASP A 390 8.10 8.53 7.45
N GLN A 391 6.85 8.63 7.80
CA GLN A 391 6.20 9.88 8.19
C GLN A 391 6.43 10.29 9.65
N GLU A 392 7.33 9.60 10.36
CA GLU A 392 7.89 9.94 11.67
C GLU A 392 9.38 10.27 11.59
N GLY A 393 9.94 10.36 10.37
CA GLY A 393 11.33 10.70 10.12
C GLY A 393 12.32 9.58 10.39
N VAL A 394 11.86 8.33 10.48
CA VAL A 394 12.70 7.16 10.67
C VAL A 394 13.07 6.54 9.33
N PRO A 395 14.35 6.23 9.06
CA PRO A 395 14.73 5.52 7.84
C PRO A 395 14.00 4.19 7.70
N ALA A 396 13.52 3.91 6.48
CA ALA A 396 12.83 2.67 6.18
C ALA A 396 13.78 1.46 6.23
N GLU A 397 13.31 0.36 6.78
CA GLU A 397 14.04 -0.92 6.83
C GLU A 397 13.24 -2.01 6.09
N SER A 398 13.96 -2.96 5.49
CA SER A 398 13.34 -4.20 5.00
C SER A 398 13.12 -5.15 6.17
N VAL A 399 11.86 -5.51 6.45
CA VAL A 399 11.46 -6.27 7.63
C VAL A 399 10.95 -7.65 7.23
N GLN A 400 11.65 -8.72 7.68
CA GLN A 400 11.16 -10.08 7.59
C GLN A 400 10.04 -10.28 8.61
N LEU A 401 8.79 -10.30 8.15
CA LEU A 401 7.60 -10.45 9.00
C LEU A 401 7.28 -11.91 9.30
N VAL A 402 7.35 -12.76 8.27
CA VAL A 402 7.08 -14.20 8.40
C VAL A 402 8.18 -14.99 7.71
N ASP A 403 8.83 -15.90 8.44
CA ASP A 403 9.74 -16.90 7.90
C ASP A 403 9.27 -18.31 8.27
N ASP A 404 9.34 -19.24 7.31
CA ASP A 404 8.83 -20.61 7.47
C ASP A 404 7.40 -20.66 8.06
N GLY A 405 6.55 -19.71 7.65
CA GLY A 405 5.18 -19.57 8.12
C GLY A 405 5.04 -19.06 9.56
N LYS A 406 6.13 -18.73 10.26
CA LYS A 406 6.12 -18.19 11.63
C LYS A 406 6.28 -16.68 11.62
N LEU A 407 5.57 -16.03 12.51
CA LEU A 407 5.67 -14.59 12.71
C LEU A 407 6.95 -14.25 13.49
N ASP A 408 7.87 -13.51 12.86
CA ASP A 408 9.16 -13.16 13.44
C ASP A 408 9.30 -11.67 13.77
N ASN A 409 8.44 -10.82 13.20
CA ASN A 409 8.50 -9.38 13.42
C ASN A 409 7.15 -8.70 13.19
N TYR A 410 7.10 -7.40 13.50
CA TYR A 410 5.98 -6.50 13.26
C TYR A 410 6.46 -5.25 12.51
N LEU A 411 5.54 -4.50 11.93
CA LEU A 411 5.75 -3.14 11.44
C LEU A 411 5.60 -2.17 12.61
N ILE A 412 6.58 -1.33 12.84
CA ILE A 412 6.70 -0.53 14.07
C ILE A 412 7.00 0.92 13.69
N GLY A 413 6.18 1.84 14.20
CA GLY A 413 6.44 3.27 14.22
C GLY A 413 7.18 3.69 15.50
N ARG A 414 7.10 4.97 15.86
CA ARG A 414 7.76 5.51 17.05
C ARG A 414 7.06 5.20 18.38
N GLU A 415 5.90 4.55 18.33
CA GLU A 415 5.28 3.96 19.53
C GLU A 415 5.68 2.49 19.64
N PRO A 416 6.76 2.15 20.37
CA PRO A 416 7.27 0.80 20.45
C PRO A 416 6.33 -0.11 21.25
N VAL A 417 6.47 -1.42 21.05
CA VAL A 417 5.69 -2.44 21.77
C VAL A 417 6.63 -3.38 22.53
N LYS A 418 6.09 -4.18 23.43
CA LYS A 418 6.85 -5.13 24.24
C LYS A 418 7.81 -5.98 23.38
N ASP A 419 9.06 -6.06 23.79
CA ASP A 419 10.18 -6.75 23.13
C ASP A 419 10.69 -6.09 21.83
N PHE A 420 10.09 -4.99 21.39
CA PHE A 420 10.49 -4.22 20.19
C PHE A 420 10.62 -2.74 20.56
N PRO A 421 11.79 -2.30 21.08
CA PRO A 421 11.95 -0.96 21.65
C PRO A 421 12.19 0.15 20.61
N HIS A 422 12.41 -0.19 19.34
CA HIS A 422 12.75 0.76 18.28
C HIS A 422 11.77 0.69 17.12
N SER A 423 11.59 1.81 16.43
CA SER A 423 10.92 1.87 15.14
C SER A 423 11.76 1.14 14.10
N ASN A 424 11.10 0.52 13.12
CA ASN A 424 11.74 -0.01 11.92
C ASN A 424 11.32 0.76 10.65
N GLY A 425 10.96 2.04 10.85
CA GLY A 425 10.65 2.95 9.76
C GLY A 425 9.33 2.63 9.05
N HIS A 426 8.32 2.18 9.80
CA HIS A 426 6.99 1.89 9.26
C HIS A 426 5.88 2.76 9.86
N GLY A 427 6.23 3.91 10.45
CA GLY A 427 5.28 4.93 10.86
C GLY A 427 4.70 5.66 9.65
N ARG A 428 3.58 5.20 9.12
CA ARG A 428 2.97 5.68 7.87
C ARG A 428 1.76 6.55 8.14
N ALA A 429 1.63 7.62 7.38
CA ALA A 429 0.50 8.55 7.52
C ALA A 429 0.01 9.06 6.17
N GLY A 430 -1.31 9.30 6.10
CA GLY A 430 -1.87 10.17 5.07
C GLY A 430 -1.72 11.64 5.44
N MET A 431 -2.12 12.53 4.52
CA MET A 431 -1.97 13.99 4.64
C MET A 431 -2.53 14.58 5.95
N PHE A 432 -3.64 14.05 6.43
CA PHE A 432 -4.35 14.58 7.61
C PHE A 432 -4.32 13.64 8.83
N GLY A 433 -3.77 12.46 8.68
CA GLY A 433 -3.78 11.45 9.74
C GLY A 433 -2.51 11.41 10.59
N PRO A 434 -2.57 10.87 11.80
CA PRO A 434 -1.40 10.51 12.58
C PRO A 434 -0.62 9.42 11.85
N ALA A 435 0.67 9.32 12.13
CA ALA A 435 1.44 8.16 11.72
C ALA A 435 1.00 6.93 12.51
N GLN A 436 0.90 5.81 11.83
CA GLN A 436 0.59 4.50 12.41
C GLN A 436 1.38 3.42 11.69
N PRO A 437 1.70 2.32 12.37
CA PRO A 437 2.37 1.21 11.71
C PRO A 437 1.54 0.69 10.53
N ALA A 438 2.13 0.71 9.32
CA ALA A 438 1.46 0.22 8.11
C ALA A 438 2.46 -0.28 7.08
N ILE A 439 1.98 -1.11 6.16
CA ILE A 439 2.80 -1.66 5.07
C ILE A 439 3.31 -0.58 4.12
N GLY A 440 4.48 -0.84 3.57
CA GLY A 440 5.02 -0.15 2.40
C GLY A 440 4.89 -1.02 1.15
N VAL A 441 5.83 -1.92 0.95
CA VAL A 441 5.84 -2.91 -0.12
C VAL A 441 5.82 -4.31 0.49
N LEU A 442 4.63 -4.81 0.75
CA LEU A 442 4.40 -6.12 1.34
C LEU A 442 4.58 -7.22 0.27
N LYS A 443 5.67 -7.95 0.35
CA LYS A 443 5.98 -9.08 -0.54
C LYS A 443 5.64 -10.40 0.14
N ILE A 444 4.67 -11.12 -0.41
CA ILE A 444 4.27 -12.46 0.01
C ILE A 444 4.75 -13.44 -1.05
N SER A 445 5.49 -14.46 -0.66
CA SER A 445 6.09 -15.42 -1.60
C SER A 445 6.15 -16.82 -1.01
N ALA A 446 6.37 -17.81 -1.87
CA ALA A 446 6.59 -19.20 -1.50
C ALA A 446 8.04 -19.62 -1.81
N LYS A 447 8.67 -20.40 -0.93
CA LYS A 447 10.01 -20.97 -1.14
C LYS A 447 10.04 -21.87 -2.38
N THR A 448 8.94 -22.56 -2.64
CA THR A 448 8.73 -23.45 -3.78
C THR A 448 7.43 -23.09 -4.48
N GLY A 449 7.47 -22.07 -5.33
CA GLY A 449 6.30 -21.63 -6.10
C GLY A 449 6.12 -22.48 -7.36
N LEU A 450 4.86 -22.76 -7.70
CA LEU A 450 4.45 -23.48 -8.91
C LEU A 450 4.18 -22.52 -10.07
N SER A 451 4.25 -23.01 -11.30
CA SER A 451 3.71 -22.26 -12.44
C SER A 451 2.18 -22.25 -12.40
N ASP A 452 1.55 -21.30 -13.11
CA ASP A 452 0.09 -21.26 -13.23
C ASP A 452 -0.47 -22.56 -13.84
N ALA A 453 0.25 -23.15 -14.79
CA ALA A 453 -0.12 -24.44 -15.37
C ALA A 453 -0.09 -25.58 -14.33
N ASP A 454 0.96 -25.62 -13.48
CA ASP A 454 1.08 -26.64 -12.44
C ASP A 454 0.05 -26.43 -11.32
N LEU A 455 -0.27 -25.18 -10.96
CA LEU A 455 -1.34 -24.89 -10.01
C LEU A 455 -2.71 -25.36 -10.52
N ASN A 456 -3.03 -25.09 -11.78
CA ASN A 456 -4.25 -25.58 -12.41
C ASN A 456 -4.28 -27.10 -12.49
N ALA A 457 -3.18 -27.75 -12.86
CA ALA A 457 -3.07 -29.21 -12.87
C ALA A 457 -3.30 -29.80 -11.48
N LYS A 458 -2.69 -29.22 -10.43
CA LYS A 458 -2.87 -29.63 -9.05
C LYS A 458 -4.32 -29.45 -8.57
N LEU A 459 -4.96 -28.32 -8.93
CA LEU A 459 -6.39 -28.10 -8.63
C LEU A 459 -7.26 -29.20 -9.22
N LEU A 460 -7.03 -29.60 -10.49
CA LEU A 460 -7.78 -30.65 -11.16
C LEU A 460 -7.47 -32.05 -10.62
N GLU A 461 -6.23 -32.30 -10.21
CA GLU A 461 -5.84 -33.53 -9.49
C GLU A 461 -6.63 -33.66 -8.18
N MET A 462 -6.65 -32.61 -7.35
CA MET A 462 -7.41 -32.59 -6.09
C MET A 462 -8.91 -32.80 -6.32
N ALA A 463 -9.46 -32.22 -7.41
CA ALA A 463 -10.85 -32.45 -7.80
C ALA A 463 -11.13 -33.92 -8.07
N LYS A 464 -10.26 -34.57 -8.85
CA LYS A 464 -10.36 -35.98 -9.22
C LYS A 464 -10.25 -36.89 -8.01
N ASP A 465 -9.27 -36.63 -7.13
CA ASP A 465 -9.03 -37.46 -5.93
C ASP A 465 -10.20 -37.44 -4.94
N ARG A 466 -10.93 -36.30 -4.91
CA ARG A 466 -12.14 -36.12 -4.10
C ARG A 466 -13.44 -36.48 -4.81
N GLY A 467 -13.37 -36.88 -6.08
CA GLY A 467 -14.55 -37.22 -6.88
C GLY A 467 -15.49 -36.02 -7.12
N LEU A 468 -14.94 -34.81 -7.16
CA LEU A 468 -15.72 -33.58 -7.36
C LEU A 468 -16.10 -33.40 -8.82
N ALA A 469 -17.35 -33.00 -9.06
CA ALA A 469 -17.85 -32.72 -10.41
C ALA A 469 -17.28 -31.42 -11.01
N ASN A 470 -16.86 -30.51 -10.14
CA ASN A 470 -16.22 -29.25 -10.52
C ASN A 470 -15.41 -28.66 -9.36
N VAL A 471 -14.57 -27.70 -9.67
CA VAL A 471 -13.82 -26.85 -8.73
C VAL A 471 -13.99 -25.38 -9.13
N TYR A 472 -13.46 -24.45 -8.32
CA TYR A 472 -13.59 -23.02 -8.61
C TYR A 472 -12.24 -22.33 -8.74
N VAL A 473 -12.20 -21.34 -9.66
CA VAL A 473 -11.09 -20.41 -9.82
C VAL A 473 -11.62 -18.99 -9.64
N VAL A 474 -11.03 -18.25 -8.72
CA VAL A 474 -11.33 -16.84 -8.43
C VAL A 474 -10.29 -15.98 -9.15
N ALA A 475 -10.70 -15.22 -10.15
CA ALA A 475 -9.80 -14.35 -10.91
C ALA A 475 -9.79 -12.90 -10.38
N ALA A 476 -10.88 -12.44 -9.77
CA ALA A 476 -10.95 -11.13 -9.15
C ALA A 476 -11.90 -11.12 -7.95
N MET A 477 -11.59 -10.30 -6.95
CA MET A 477 -12.41 -10.14 -5.74
C MET A 477 -13.03 -8.73 -5.67
N ALA A 478 -14.20 -8.66 -5.02
CA ALA A 478 -14.82 -7.42 -4.54
C ALA A 478 -14.86 -7.48 -3.00
N GLY A 479 -13.79 -7.02 -2.34
CA GLY A 479 -13.57 -7.22 -0.90
C GLY A 479 -13.14 -8.67 -0.59
N THR A 480 -13.33 -9.12 0.65
CA THR A 480 -12.80 -10.41 1.14
C THR A 480 -13.67 -11.63 0.84
N MET A 481 -14.97 -11.44 0.64
CA MET A 481 -15.92 -12.56 0.58
C MET A 481 -16.61 -12.69 -0.79
N ASN A 482 -16.63 -11.66 -1.60
CA ASN A 482 -17.43 -11.62 -2.82
C ASN A 482 -16.51 -11.70 -4.05
N PRO A 483 -16.44 -12.84 -4.75
CA PRO A 483 -15.71 -12.90 -6.01
C PRO A 483 -16.43 -12.07 -7.08
N ARG A 484 -15.68 -11.16 -7.70
CA ARG A 484 -16.13 -10.37 -8.86
C ARG A 484 -16.07 -11.21 -10.14
N LEU A 485 -15.03 -12.05 -10.24
CA LEU A 485 -14.86 -13.01 -11.33
C LEU A 485 -14.61 -14.39 -10.75
N LEU A 486 -15.57 -15.29 -10.98
CA LEU A 486 -15.55 -16.67 -10.53
C LEU A 486 -15.79 -17.61 -11.69
N TYR A 487 -14.92 -18.59 -11.85
CA TYR A 487 -15.06 -19.65 -12.85
C TYR A 487 -15.32 -20.99 -12.18
N LYS A 488 -16.39 -21.66 -12.61
CA LYS A 488 -16.63 -23.08 -12.39
C LYS A 488 -15.79 -23.87 -13.39
N VAL A 489 -14.96 -24.79 -12.92
CA VAL A 489 -14.03 -25.56 -13.75
C VAL A 489 -14.34 -27.04 -13.63
N THR A 490 -14.64 -27.69 -14.75
CA THR A 490 -14.88 -29.13 -14.80
C THR A 490 -13.57 -29.92 -14.87
N PRO A 491 -13.56 -31.24 -14.56
CA PRO A 491 -12.34 -32.06 -14.51
C PRO A 491 -11.56 -32.12 -15.84
N ASP A 492 -12.20 -31.81 -16.96
CA ASP A 492 -11.55 -31.67 -18.28
C ASP A 492 -10.89 -30.28 -18.49
N GLY A 493 -10.93 -29.41 -17.48
CA GLY A 493 -10.32 -28.08 -17.50
C GLY A 493 -11.17 -26.99 -18.14
N LYS A 494 -12.42 -27.27 -18.55
CA LYS A 494 -13.31 -26.27 -19.13
C LYS A 494 -13.78 -25.27 -18.06
N ARG A 495 -13.49 -23.98 -18.28
CA ARG A 495 -13.92 -22.87 -17.42
C ARG A 495 -15.26 -22.31 -17.88
N THR A 496 -16.18 -22.10 -16.95
CA THR A 496 -17.47 -21.44 -17.17
C THR A 496 -17.61 -20.31 -16.17
N LEU A 497 -17.81 -19.08 -16.64
CA LEU A 497 -18.06 -17.92 -15.78
C LEU A 497 -19.37 -18.11 -15.04
N VAL A 498 -19.38 -17.85 -13.74
CA VAL A 498 -20.57 -17.90 -12.88
C VAL A 498 -20.63 -16.65 -12.01
N ARG A 499 -21.80 -16.30 -11.49
CA ARG A 499 -22.01 -15.10 -10.68
C ARG A 499 -22.84 -15.36 -9.42
N GLY A 500 -22.89 -14.37 -8.54
CA GLY A 500 -23.73 -14.42 -7.34
C GLY A 500 -23.21 -15.39 -6.29
N ALA A 501 -21.90 -15.58 -6.24
CA ALA A 501 -21.23 -16.39 -5.22
C ALA A 501 -20.75 -15.55 -4.05
N ARG A 502 -20.64 -16.21 -2.89
CA ARG A 502 -19.92 -15.75 -1.72
C ARG A 502 -18.95 -16.83 -1.27
N LEU A 503 -17.74 -16.42 -0.94
CA LEU A 503 -16.76 -17.28 -0.28
C LEU A 503 -16.98 -17.19 1.23
N GLU A 504 -16.97 -18.32 1.90
CA GLU A 504 -17.02 -18.38 3.36
C GLU A 504 -15.77 -19.05 3.90
N ASP A 505 -15.53 -18.86 5.19
CA ASP A 505 -14.37 -19.39 5.90
C ASP A 505 -13.01 -18.88 5.40
N LEU A 506 -12.98 -17.81 4.59
CA LEU A 506 -11.75 -17.16 4.13
C LEU A 506 -11.29 -16.15 5.21
N ASP A 507 -10.59 -16.63 6.20
CA ASP A 507 -10.08 -15.87 7.34
C ASP A 507 -8.59 -16.17 7.61
N LEU A 508 -8.04 -15.65 8.69
CA LEU A 508 -6.65 -15.91 9.09
C LEU A 508 -6.36 -17.39 9.36
N ARG A 509 -7.36 -18.22 9.69
CA ARG A 509 -7.18 -19.66 9.87
C ARG A 509 -7.04 -20.36 8.52
N ALA A 510 -7.86 -19.96 7.55
CA ALA A 510 -7.72 -20.44 6.17
C ALA A 510 -6.36 -20.10 5.59
N LEU A 511 -5.84 -18.91 5.85
CA LEU A 511 -4.49 -18.53 5.42
C LEU A 511 -3.42 -19.37 6.11
N ARG A 512 -3.57 -19.67 7.40
CA ARG A 512 -2.58 -20.41 8.18
C ARG A 512 -2.47 -21.89 7.78
N SER A 513 -3.58 -22.54 7.46
CA SER A 513 -3.63 -24.00 7.29
C SER A 513 -4.33 -24.47 6.02
N GLY A 514 -5.05 -23.60 5.32
CA GLY A 514 -5.80 -23.95 4.12
C GLY A 514 -5.04 -23.80 2.81
N ILE A 515 -3.95 -23.03 2.76
CA ILE A 515 -3.15 -22.88 1.55
C ILE A 515 -2.24 -24.10 1.39
N VAL A 516 -2.39 -24.83 0.27
CA VAL A 516 -1.64 -26.06 -0.01
C VAL A 516 -0.61 -25.90 -1.11
N ALA A 517 -0.69 -24.83 -1.89
CA ALA A 517 0.33 -24.43 -2.87
C ALA A 517 0.20 -22.95 -3.19
N ALA A 518 1.28 -22.35 -3.66
CA ALA A 518 1.32 -20.97 -4.14
C ALA A 518 2.08 -20.87 -5.47
N GLY A 519 1.79 -19.83 -6.22
CA GLY A 519 2.46 -19.50 -7.47
C GLY A 519 3.89 -19.02 -7.25
N LYS A 520 4.71 -19.07 -8.31
CA LYS A 520 6.06 -18.50 -8.33
C LYS A 520 6.07 -17.04 -8.77
N ASP A 521 5.12 -16.66 -9.62
CA ASP A 521 5.03 -15.34 -10.22
C ASP A 521 4.16 -14.43 -9.32
N LEU A 522 4.63 -13.21 -9.09
CA LEU A 522 3.96 -12.26 -8.21
C LEU A 522 3.18 -11.23 -9.04
N PHE A 523 1.98 -10.92 -8.62
CA PHE A 523 1.21 -9.77 -9.08
C PHE A 523 1.47 -8.58 -8.17
N ALA A 524 1.67 -7.38 -8.77
CA ALA A 524 1.82 -6.13 -8.04
C ALA A 524 0.47 -5.39 -7.96
N ASN A 525 -0.08 -5.34 -6.77
CA ASN A 525 -1.27 -4.55 -6.48
C ASN A 525 -0.85 -3.21 -5.87
N ASN A 526 -0.75 -2.17 -6.70
CA ASN A 526 -0.47 -0.80 -6.30
C ASN A 526 -1.76 -0.09 -5.90
N GLN A 527 -1.78 0.50 -4.71
CA GLN A 527 -2.92 1.26 -4.20
C GLN A 527 -2.50 2.66 -3.75
N ILE A 528 -3.10 3.68 -4.34
CA ILE A 528 -2.80 5.11 -4.08
C ILE A 528 -3.78 5.76 -3.08
N GLY A 529 -4.31 5.00 -2.14
CA GLY A 529 -5.20 5.51 -1.09
C GLY A 529 -4.58 6.62 -0.24
N GLY A 530 -5.15 6.89 0.93
CA GLY A 530 -4.63 7.91 1.86
C GLY A 530 -3.17 7.66 2.25
N VAL A 531 -2.81 6.40 2.53
CA VAL A 531 -1.42 5.90 2.62
C VAL A 531 -1.19 5.01 1.40
N PRO A 532 -0.20 5.29 0.56
CA PRO A 532 0.10 4.43 -0.57
C PRO A 532 0.75 3.13 -0.13
N GLU A 533 0.31 2.05 -0.73
CA GLU A 533 0.71 0.69 -0.38
C GLU A 533 0.89 -0.15 -1.64
N THR A 534 1.78 -1.11 -1.60
CA THR A 534 1.92 -2.13 -2.64
C THR A 534 1.89 -3.51 -2.01
N VAL A 535 1.11 -4.43 -2.58
CA VAL A 535 1.14 -5.84 -2.21
C VAL A 535 1.58 -6.67 -3.40
N LEU A 536 2.66 -7.39 -3.20
CA LEU A 536 3.20 -8.36 -4.15
C LEU A 536 2.79 -9.76 -3.69
N ALA A 537 1.92 -10.43 -4.44
CA ALA A 537 1.40 -11.72 -4.04
C ALA A 537 1.34 -12.73 -5.18
N PRO A 538 1.54 -14.04 -4.90
CA PRO A 538 1.35 -15.11 -5.85
C PRO A 538 -0.10 -15.57 -5.93
N ALA A 539 -0.46 -16.36 -6.94
CA ALA A 539 -1.67 -17.15 -6.91
C ALA A 539 -1.66 -18.16 -5.75
N LEU A 540 -2.81 -18.43 -5.15
CA LEU A 540 -2.94 -19.31 -3.99
C LEU A 540 -3.93 -20.45 -4.26
N LEU A 541 -3.53 -21.68 -3.99
CA LEU A 541 -4.41 -22.85 -4.01
C LEU A 541 -4.80 -23.22 -2.58
N PHE A 542 -6.09 -23.13 -2.30
CA PHE A 542 -6.68 -23.54 -1.03
C PHE A 542 -7.17 -24.97 -1.11
N ASP A 543 -7.04 -25.70 0.00
CA ASP A 543 -7.50 -27.07 0.13
C ASP A 543 -9.04 -27.14 0.19
N ASP A 544 -9.63 -26.28 1.00
CA ASP A 544 -11.07 -26.26 1.22
C ASP A 544 -11.58 -24.84 1.47
N ILE A 545 -12.45 -24.36 0.61
CA ILE A 545 -13.18 -23.10 0.74
C ILE A 545 -14.64 -23.37 0.39
N THR A 546 -15.53 -22.85 1.20
CA THR A 546 -16.96 -22.91 0.93
C THR A 546 -17.35 -21.82 -0.07
N VAL A 547 -17.93 -22.24 -1.19
CA VAL A 547 -18.53 -21.35 -2.19
C VAL A 547 -20.04 -21.57 -2.19
N ARG A 548 -20.79 -20.56 -1.86
CA ARG A 548 -22.26 -20.66 -1.90
C ARG A 548 -22.90 -19.44 -2.59
N ARG A 549 -24.17 -19.58 -2.91
CA ARG A 549 -24.97 -18.47 -3.45
C ARG A 549 -25.03 -17.35 -2.40
N ALA A 550 -24.77 -16.12 -2.82
CA ALA A 550 -25.06 -14.94 -2.02
C ALA A 550 -26.57 -14.84 -1.76
N ASN A 551 -26.96 -14.70 -0.50
CA ASN A 551 -28.38 -14.65 -0.09
C ASN A 551 -28.98 -13.25 -0.31
N GLU A 552 -28.67 -12.60 -1.40
CA GLU A 552 -29.22 -11.30 -1.73
C GLU A 552 -30.55 -11.48 -2.48
N LYS A 553 -31.59 -10.88 -1.95
CA LYS A 553 -32.82 -10.67 -2.72
C LYS A 553 -32.56 -9.51 -3.66
N ASN A 554 -32.26 -9.84 -4.90
CA ASN A 554 -32.08 -8.84 -5.92
C ASN A 554 -33.48 -8.38 -6.36
N GLU A 555 -33.79 -7.10 -6.15
CA GLU A 555 -34.96 -6.47 -6.75
C GLU A 555 -34.50 -5.76 -8.02
N LYS A 556 -35.07 -6.11 -9.15
CA LYS A 556 -34.81 -5.40 -10.39
C LYS A 556 -35.33 -3.97 -10.25
N LEU A 557 -34.39 -3.03 -10.20
CA LEU A 557 -34.72 -1.62 -10.14
C LEU A 557 -35.31 -1.16 -11.47
N PRO A 558 -36.27 -0.21 -11.47
CA PRO A 558 -36.79 0.35 -12.71
C PRO A 558 -35.64 0.99 -13.50
N PHE A 559 -35.56 0.67 -14.77
CA PHE A 559 -34.63 1.26 -15.70
C PHE A 559 -35.33 2.24 -16.62
N TYR A 560 -34.83 3.44 -16.73
CA TYR A 560 -35.22 4.44 -17.71
C TYR A 560 -34.13 4.53 -18.77
N PRO A 561 -34.40 4.22 -20.04
CA PRO A 561 -33.37 4.21 -21.06
C PRO A 561 -32.78 5.61 -21.26
N PRO A 562 -31.47 5.71 -21.59
CA PRO A 562 -30.86 6.99 -21.92
C PRO A 562 -31.52 7.61 -23.15
N PRO A 563 -31.41 8.92 -23.35
CA PRO A 563 -31.87 9.58 -24.55
C PRO A 563 -31.15 9.02 -25.80
N GLU A 564 -31.86 8.93 -26.93
CA GLU A 564 -31.30 8.49 -28.21
C GLU A 564 -30.25 9.45 -28.78
#